data_e254d7373b569ead34bf76e3ae0b2676
#
_entry.id   e254d7373b569ead34bf76e3ae0b2676
#
_cell.length_a   1.000
_cell.length_b   1.000
_cell.length_c   1.000
_cell.angle_alpha   90.00
_cell.angle_beta   90.00
_cell.angle_gamma   90.00
#
_symmetry.space_group_name_H-M   'P 1'
#
loop_
_entity.id
_entity.type
_entity.pdbx_description
1 polymer ?
#
loop_
_entity_poly.entity_id
_entity_poly.type
_entity_poly.pdbx_seq_one_letter_code
_entity_poly.pdbx_strand_id
1 'polypeptide(L)'
;MGIRRAREADTDDLYAVCLGTGADGTDASDLYDDPRLLGEVFVGPYLRHSPDFAWAYADADDRARGYVLGVLDTTSFENVLATAWWPVLQARHPLVPETANPHDREMVEYLHHPQRRPPSLLEAYPSHLHIDMLPDVQGGGRGGRMLGTLLDALSAAGSPGVHLGVSPANLRAIGFYEHFRFAAEPSASSADELVMIRAL
;
A
#
# COMPACT_ATOMS: atom_id res chain seq x y z
N MET A 1 1.67 -3.74 -22.78
CA MET A 1 1.46 -4.15 -21.38
C MET A 1 2.81 -4.33 -20.70
N GLY A 2 3.06 -3.71 -19.55
CA GLY A 2 4.35 -3.84 -18.87
C GLY A 2 4.46 -3.07 -17.56
N ILE A 3 5.58 -3.31 -16.88
CA ILE A 3 5.95 -2.60 -15.66
C ILE A 3 6.71 -1.34 -16.07
N ARG A 4 6.33 -0.20 -15.51
CA ARG A 4 7.02 1.07 -15.67
C ARG A 4 6.95 1.89 -14.38
N ARG A 5 7.74 2.94 -14.26
CA ARG A 5 7.59 3.90 -13.16
C ARG A 5 6.18 4.48 -13.14
N ALA A 6 5.61 4.57 -11.95
CA ALA A 6 4.36 5.29 -11.75
C ALA A 6 4.58 6.79 -11.99
N ARG A 7 3.57 7.46 -12.50
CA ARG A 7 3.59 8.90 -12.83
C ARG A 7 2.46 9.59 -12.09
N GLU A 8 2.56 10.87 -11.89
CA GLU A 8 1.46 11.67 -11.32
C GLU A 8 0.16 11.55 -12.15
N ALA A 9 0.28 11.43 -13.48
CA ALA A 9 -0.85 11.22 -14.37
C ALA A 9 -1.58 9.87 -14.18
N ASP A 10 -0.96 8.91 -13.50
CA ASP A 10 -1.58 7.61 -13.20
C ASP A 10 -2.45 7.65 -11.92
N THR A 11 -2.50 8.77 -11.20
CA THR A 11 -3.13 8.85 -9.87
C THR A 11 -4.55 8.31 -9.87
N ASP A 12 -5.40 8.73 -10.81
CA ASP A 12 -6.80 8.30 -10.85
C ASP A 12 -6.93 6.79 -11.16
N ASP A 13 -6.11 6.25 -12.06
CA ASP A 13 -6.07 4.83 -12.35
C ASP A 13 -5.61 4.02 -11.14
N LEU A 14 -4.55 4.47 -10.44
CA LEU A 14 -4.01 3.78 -9.27
C LEU A 14 -4.96 3.86 -8.06
N TYR A 15 -5.70 4.96 -7.91
CA TYR A 15 -6.76 5.06 -6.91
C TYR A 15 -7.91 4.08 -7.23
N ALA A 16 -8.28 3.94 -8.50
CA ALA A 16 -9.26 2.96 -8.93
C ALA A 16 -8.79 1.51 -8.70
N VAL A 17 -7.48 1.23 -8.89
CA VAL A 17 -6.90 -0.08 -8.52
C VAL A 17 -7.00 -0.32 -7.02
N CYS A 18 -6.65 0.67 -6.19
CA CYS A 18 -6.72 0.57 -4.74
C CYS A 18 -8.15 0.26 -4.27
N LEU A 19 -9.14 0.99 -4.77
CA LEU A 19 -10.56 0.76 -4.46
C LEU A 19 -11.03 -0.60 -4.99
N GLY A 20 -10.69 -0.96 -6.23
CA GLY A 20 -11.07 -2.22 -6.87
C GLY A 20 -10.42 -3.48 -6.26
N THR A 21 -9.55 -3.31 -5.27
CA THR A 21 -8.90 -4.40 -4.52
C THR A 21 -8.94 -4.21 -3.00
N GLY A 22 -9.60 -3.15 -2.52
CA GLY A 22 -9.55 -2.70 -1.14
C GLY A 22 -10.31 -3.57 -0.13
N ALA A 23 -11.14 -4.52 -0.58
CA ALA A 23 -11.85 -5.46 0.28
C ALA A 23 -11.13 -6.83 0.23
N ASP A 24 -10.03 -6.97 0.97
CA ASP A 24 -9.22 -8.21 1.03
C ASP A 24 -8.82 -8.76 -0.36
N GLY A 25 -8.48 -7.86 -1.28
CA GLY A 25 -8.12 -8.19 -2.65
C GLY A 25 -9.30 -8.30 -3.61
N THR A 26 -10.51 -7.94 -3.18
CA THR A 26 -11.73 -7.81 -3.99
C THR A 26 -12.21 -6.37 -4.06
N ASP A 27 -13.19 -6.09 -4.92
CA ASP A 27 -13.72 -4.76 -5.15
C ASP A 27 -14.40 -4.19 -3.89
N ALA A 28 -13.98 -3.00 -3.46
CA ALA A 28 -14.52 -2.26 -2.34
C ALA A 28 -15.42 -1.08 -2.76
N SER A 29 -15.74 -0.93 -4.04
CA SER A 29 -16.48 0.24 -4.55
C SER A 29 -17.85 0.44 -3.89
N ASP A 30 -18.52 -0.63 -3.51
CA ASP A 30 -19.81 -0.59 -2.82
C ASP A 30 -19.70 -0.35 -1.30
N LEU A 31 -18.47 -0.34 -0.75
CA LEU A 31 -18.21 -0.16 0.68
C LEU A 31 -17.97 1.29 1.06
N TYR A 32 -17.54 2.14 0.14
CA TYR A 32 -17.13 3.52 0.37
C TYR A 32 -18.03 4.51 -0.39
N ASP A 33 -18.49 5.55 0.30
CA ASP A 33 -19.20 6.67 -0.34
C ASP A 33 -18.22 7.59 -1.08
N ASP A 34 -16.99 7.75 -0.55
CA ASP A 34 -15.91 8.48 -1.23
C ASP A 34 -14.97 7.51 -1.97
N PRO A 35 -15.07 7.40 -3.30
CA PRO A 35 -14.26 6.47 -4.09
C PRO A 35 -12.76 6.81 -4.10
N ARG A 36 -12.37 7.99 -3.62
CA ARG A 36 -10.97 8.43 -3.60
C ARG A 36 -10.27 8.18 -2.27
N LEU A 37 -11.03 8.01 -1.19
CA LEU A 37 -10.51 8.01 0.17
C LEU A 37 -9.41 6.96 0.40
N LEU A 38 -9.63 5.70 -0.04
CA LEU A 38 -8.59 4.66 0.03
C LEU A 38 -7.32 5.04 -0.73
N GLY A 39 -7.47 5.55 -1.95
CA GLY A 39 -6.35 5.98 -2.78
C GLY A 39 -5.57 7.14 -2.16
N GLU A 40 -6.26 8.10 -1.52
CA GLU A 40 -5.63 9.21 -0.82
C GLU A 40 -4.84 8.77 0.40
N VAL A 41 -5.25 7.67 1.06
CA VAL A 41 -4.56 7.11 2.21
C VAL A 41 -3.41 6.19 1.79
N PHE A 42 -3.63 5.27 0.85
CA PHE A 42 -2.71 4.16 0.58
C PHE A 42 -1.92 4.25 -0.72
N VAL A 43 -2.19 5.23 -1.60
CA VAL A 43 -1.49 5.38 -2.89
C VAL A 43 -0.86 6.77 -3.02
N GLY A 44 -1.63 7.82 -2.81
CA GLY A 44 -1.20 9.20 -2.99
C GLY A 44 0.10 9.58 -2.28
N PRO A 45 0.29 9.17 -1.00
CA PRO A 45 1.53 9.43 -0.26
C PRO A 45 2.77 8.93 -0.97
N TYR A 46 2.72 7.72 -1.55
CA TYR A 46 3.85 7.09 -2.22
C TYR A 46 4.17 7.79 -3.54
N LEU A 47 3.16 8.10 -4.35
CA LEU A 47 3.37 8.84 -5.59
C LEU A 47 4.02 10.20 -5.36
N ARG A 48 3.68 10.84 -4.25
CA ARG A 48 4.16 12.18 -3.92
C ARG A 48 5.51 12.19 -3.21
N HIS A 49 5.73 11.28 -2.27
CA HIS A 49 6.86 11.34 -1.32
C HIS A 49 7.86 10.18 -1.47
N SER A 50 7.54 9.18 -2.29
CA SER A 50 8.42 8.04 -2.57
C SER A 50 8.37 7.58 -4.04
N PRO A 51 8.40 8.50 -5.03
CA PRO A 51 8.20 8.17 -6.46
C PRO A 51 9.29 7.23 -7.01
N ASP A 52 10.49 7.23 -6.41
CA ASP A 52 11.58 6.34 -6.78
C ASP A 52 11.31 4.87 -6.44
N PHE A 53 10.32 4.59 -5.62
CA PHE A 53 9.90 3.25 -5.24
C PHE A 53 8.44 2.98 -5.61
N ALA A 54 7.95 3.59 -6.70
CA ALA A 54 6.60 3.43 -7.21
C ALA A 54 6.59 2.95 -8.66
N TRP A 55 5.94 1.81 -8.93
CA TRP A 55 5.76 1.27 -10.28
C TRP A 55 4.30 0.94 -10.55
N ALA A 56 3.88 1.15 -11.78
CA ALA A 56 2.61 0.74 -12.33
C ALA A 56 2.78 -0.45 -13.28
N TYR A 57 1.80 -1.34 -13.28
CA TYR A 57 1.58 -2.28 -14.37
C TYR A 57 0.59 -1.65 -15.35
N ALA A 58 1.04 -1.33 -16.56
CA ALA A 58 0.23 -0.69 -17.57
C ALA A 58 -0.27 -1.68 -18.62
N ASP A 59 -1.52 -1.49 -19.08
CA ASP A 59 -2.12 -2.23 -20.19
C ASP A 59 -1.63 -1.75 -21.56
N ALA A 60 -2.30 -2.17 -22.64
CA ALA A 60 -1.92 -1.80 -24.02
C ALA A 60 -2.16 -0.32 -24.34
N ASP A 61 -3.10 0.32 -23.63
CA ASP A 61 -3.46 1.71 -23.79
C ASP A 61 -2.72 2.62 -22.79
N ASP A 62 -1.64 2.08 -22.16
CA ASP A 62 -0.82 2.71 -21.12
C ASP A 62 -1.60 3.12 -19.84
N ARG A 63 -2.80 2.54 -19.60
CA ARG A 63 -3.58 2.73 -18.37
C ARG A 63 -3.02 1.85 -17.26
N ALA A 64 -2.89 2.40 -16.06
CA ALA A 64 -2.42 1.65 -14.92
C ALA A 64 -3.51 0.69 -14.40
N ARG A 65 -3.19 -0.61 -14.32
CA ARG A 65 -4.07 -1.71 -13.89
C ARG A 65 -3.56 -2.43 -12.65
N GLY A 66 -2.46 -1.97 -12.09
CA GLY A 66 -1.84 -2.46 -10.87
C GLY A 66 -0.67 -1.59 -10.47
N TYR A 67 -0.26 -1.71 -9.24
CA TYR A 67 0.91 -1.00 -8.70
C TYR A 67 1.72 -1.86 -7.76
N VAL A 68 2.98 -1.49 -7.58
CA VAL A 68 3.79 -1.79 -6.42
C VAL A 68 4.38 -0.48 -5.92
N LEU A 69 4.16 -0.18 -4.66
CA LEU A 69 4.58 1.05 -3.99
C LEU A 69 5.43 0.68 -2.79
N GLY A 70 6.49 1.41 -2.54
CA GLY A 70 7.32 1.18 -1.38
C GLY A 70 7.99 2.43 -0.88
N VAL A 71 8.66 2.28 0.24
CA VAL A 71 9.53 3.31 0.81
C VAL A 71 10.83 2.67 1.30
N LEU A 72 11.92 3.41 1.23
CA LEU A 72 13.22 2.94 1.73
C LEU A 72 13.28 2.96 3.25
N ASP A 73 12.74 4.02 3.89
CA ASP A 73 12.74 4.24 5.33
C ASP A 73 11.36 4.68 5.82
N THR A 74 10.68 3.78 6.52
CA THR A 74 9.32 3.99 7.05
C THR A 74 9.25 5.17 8.02
N THR A 75 10.24 5.31 8.90
CA THR A 75 10.26 6.39 9.90
C THR A 75 10.30 7.76 9.24
N SER A 76 11.19 7.92 8.27
CA SER A 76 11.32 9.17 7.50
C SER A 76 10.05 9.47 6.71
N PHE A 77 9.45 8.45 6.09
CA PHE A 77 8.21 8.57 5.34
C PHE A 77 7.05 9.00 6.25
N GLU A 78 6.83 8.31 7.38
CA GLU A 78 5.79 8.65 8.35
C GLU A 78 5.94 10.09 8.90
N ASN A 79 7.18 10.55 9.11
CA ASN A 79 7.46 11.92 9.55
C ASN A 79 7.08 12.95 8.48
N VAL A 80 7.37 12.67 7.22
CA VAL A 80 6.92 13.52 6.10
C VAL A 80 5.40 13.54 6.01
N LEU A 81 4.73 12.39 6.13
CA LEU A 81 3.27 12.34 6.09
C LEU A 81 2.63 13.12 7.24
N ALA A 82 3.18 13.03 8.44
CA ALA A 82 2.68 13.75 9.62
C ALA A 82 2.68 15.28 9.44
N THR A 83 3.57 15.80 8.62
CA THR A 83 3.75 17.27 8.45
C THR A 83 3.22 17.79 7.11
N ALA A 84 3.23 16.99 6.05
CA ALA A 84 2.97 17.46 4.70
C ALA A 84 1.74 16.79 4.02
N TRP A 85 1.28 15.63 4.51
CA TRP A 85 0.20 14.88 3.87
C TRP A 85 -1.06 14.83 4.73
N TRP A 86 -0.96 14.29 5.94
CA TRP A 86 -2.13 14.13 6.82
C TRP A 86 -2.84 15.44 7.14
N PRO A 87 -2.17 16.56 7.46
CA PRO A 87 -2.88 17.81 7.74
C PRO A 87 -3.75 18.31 6.60
N VAL A 88 -3.34 18.06 5.34
CA VAL A 88 -4.12 18.43 4.15
C VAL A 88 -5.36 17.55 4.02
N LEU A 89 -5.22 16.24 4.23
CA LEU A 89 -6.34 15.31 4.18
C LEU A 89 -7.31 15.50 5.36
N GLN A 90 -6.79 15.71 6.57
CA GLN A 90 -7.60 16.00 7.76
C GLN A 90 -8.49 17.24 7.57
N ALA A 91 -7.96 18.27 6.89
CA ALA A 91 -8.77 19.47 6.56
C ALA A 91 -9.86 19.20 5.50
N ARG A 92 -9.62 18.25 4.59
CA ARG A 92 -10.59 17.85 3.54
C ARG A 92 -11.61 16.82 4.04
N HIS A 93 -11.19 15.95 4.95
CA HIS A 93 -11.98 14.89 5.55
C HIS A 93 -12.06 15.10 7.08
N PRO A 94 -12.90 16.02 7.57
CA PRO A 94 -13.10 16.21 9.02
C PRO A 94 -13.71 14.94 9.62
N LEU A 95 -13.48 14.74 10.92
CA LEU A 95 -14.11 13.65 11.67
C LEU A 95 -15.62 13.65 11.46
N VAL A 96 -16.16 12.50 11.07
CA VAL A 96 -17.58 12.34 10.68
C VAL A 96 -18.40 11.73 11.82
N PRO A 97 -19.73 11.97 11.87
CA PRO A 97 -20.57 11.40 12.92
C PRO A 97 -20.71 9.88 12.80
N GLU A 98 -21.12 9.22 13.88
CA GLU A 98 -21.37 7.76 13.90
C GLU A 98 -22.38 7.27 12.86
N THR A 99 -23.24 8.17 12.36
CA THR A 99 -24.22 7.86 11.31
C THR A 99 -23.67 7.82 9.89
N ALA A 100 -22.40 8.23 9.70
CA ALA A 100 -21.73 8.12 8.41
C ALA A 100 -21.45 6.66 8.03
N ASN A 101 -21.12 6.44 6.76
CA ASN A 101 -20.68 5.14 6.26
C ASN A 101 -19.57 4.57 7.15
N PRO A 102 -19.70 3.33 7.66
CA PRO A 102 -18.71 2.76 8.59
C PRO A 102 -17.31 2.68 8.04
N HIS A 103 -17.15 2.35 6.76
CA HIS A 103 -15.84 2.22 6.11
C HIS A 103 -15.18 3.58 5.87
N ASP A 104 -15.95 4.59 5.42
CA ASP A 104 -15.45 5.96 5.32
C ASP A 104 -15.03 6.50 6.68
N ARG A 105 -15.84 6.26 7.72
CA ARG A 105 -15.52 6.68 9.08
C ARG A 105 -14.21 6.04 9.57
N GLU A 106 -14.03 4.74 9.37
CA GLU A 106 -12.82 4.04 9.77
C GLU A 106 -11.57 4.64 9.10
N MET A 107 -11.65 4.94 7.79
CA MET A 107 -10.55 5.58 7.08
C MET A 107 -10.31 7.03 7.50
N VAL A 108 -11.37 7.79 7.77
CA VAL A 108 -11.24 9.15 8.32
C VAL A 108 -10.61 9.11 9.72
N GLU A 109 -11.00 8.18 10.58
CA GLU A 109 -10.35 7.97 11.89
C GLU A 109 -8.86 7.59 11.71
N TYR A 110 -8.54 6.69 10.77
CA TYR A 110 -7.16 6.32 10.48
C TYR A 110 -6.31 7.52 10.06
N LEU A 111 -6.79 8.37 9.15
CA LEU A 111 -6.02 9.54 8.70
C LEU A 111 -5.87 10.62 9.78
N HIS A 112 -6.79 10.67 10.78
CA HIS A 112 -6.65 11.55 11.93
C HIS A 112 -5.75 10.99 13.04
N HIS A 113 -5.66 9.65 13.13
CA HIS A 113 -4.89 8.92 14.14
C HIS A 113 -4.01 7.85 13.52
N PRO A 114 -3.10 8.20 12.57
CA PRO A 114 -2.31 7.23 11.85
C PRO A 114 -1.40 6.44 12.81
N GLN A 115 -1.47 5.11 12.69
CA GLN A 115 -0.63 4.23 13.48
C GLN A 115 0.80 4.25 12.97
N ARG A 116 1.76 4.22 13.90
CA ARG A 116 3.18 4.11 13.58
C ARG A 116 3.66 2.69 13.81
N ARG A 117 4.60 2.27 12.99
CA ARG A 117 5.26 0.97 13.20
C ARG A 117 6.18 1.00 14.42
N PRO A 118 6.26 -0.11 15.18
CA PRO A 118 7.14 -0.18 16.36
C PRO A 118 8.61 -0.07 15.95
N PRO A 119 9.45 0.68 16.69
CA PRO A 119 10.88 0.85 16.38
C PRO A 119 11.64 -0.47 16.28
N SER A 120 11.27 -1.48 17.08
CA SER A 120 11.90 -2.81 17.05
C SER A 120 11.73 -3.53 15.71
N LEU A 121 10.62 -3.32 15.00
CA LEU A 121 10.42 -3.82 13.64
C LEU A 121 11.32 -3.07 12.66
N LEU A 122 11.36 -1.73 12.77
CA LEU A 122 12.01 -0.86 11.80
C LEU A 122 13.54 -0.92 11.86
N GLU A 123 14.12 -1.39 12.94
CA GLU A 123 15.57 -1.60 13.07
C GLU A 123 16.10 -2.61 12.05
N ALA A 124 15.39 -3.71 11.84
CA ALA A 124 15.80 -4.76 10.90
C ALA A 124 15.06 -4.69 9.55
N TYR A 125 13.86 -4.13 9.51
CA TYR A 125 12.99 -4.06 8.32
C TYR A 125 12.49 -2.63 8.09
N PRO A 126 13.39 -1.67 7.79
CA PRO A 126 13.03 -0.25 7.70
C PRO A 126 12.14 0.08 6.51
N SER A 127 12.19 -0.71 5.43
CA SER A 127 11.38 -0.50 4.24
C SER A 127 9.98 -1.12 4.37
N HIS A 128 8.99 -0.55 3.68
CA HIS A 128 7.68 -1.20 3.55
C HIS A 128 7.11 -1.09 2.14
N LEU A 129 6.07 -1.87 1.87
CA LEU A 129 5.46 -1.94 0.55
C LEU A 129 3.94 -2.18 0.57
N HIS A 130 3.31 -1.80 -0.57
CA HIS A 130 1.97 -2.22 -0.99
C HIS A 130 2.03 -2.74 -2.43
N ILE A 131 1.24 -3.75 -2.75
CA ILE A 131 1.09 -4.26 -4.12
C ILE A 131 -0.34 -4.68 -4.37
N ASP A 132 -0.95 -4.11 -5.41
CA ASP A 132 -2.29 -4.46 -5.84
C ASP A 132 -2.38 -4.52 -7.36
N MET A 133 -3.22 -5.41 -7.85
CA MET A 133 -3.47 -5.60 -9.28
C MET A 133 -4.94 -5.96 -9.49
N LEU A 134 -5.59 -5.31 -10.45
CA LEU A 134 -6.96 -5.66 -10.84
C LEU A 134 -7.04 -7.11 -11.33
N PRO A 135 -8.17 -7.81 -11.13
CA PRO A 135 -8.29 -9.23 -11.45
C PRO A 135 -7.94 -9.60 -12.89
N ASP A 136 -8.26 -8.74 -13.86
CA ASP A 136 -8.04 -8.96 -15.30
C ASP A 136 -6.56 -8.96 -15.71
N VAL A 137 -5.69 -8.39 -14.87
CA VAL A 137 -4.24 -8.38 -15.09
C VAL A 137 -3.46 -9.24 -14.11
N GLN A 138 -4.12 -10.03 -13.27
CA GLN A 138 -3.48 -11.00 -12.39
C GLN A 138 -2.99 -12.25 -13.14
N GLY A 139 -2.19 -13.08 -12.47
CA GLY A 139 -1.65 -14.31 -13.02
C GLY A 139 -0.45 -14.11 -13.96
N GLY A 140 0.03 -15.19 -14.56
CA GLY A 140 1.20 -15.17 -15.46
C GLY A 140 2.50 -14.65 -14.81
N GLY A 141 2.61 -14.67 -13.49
CA GLY A 141 3.78 -14.20 -12.74
C GLY A 141 3.94 -12.67 -12.73
N ARG A 142 2.91 -11.90 -13.13
CA ARG A 142 2.99 -10.43 -13.22
C ARG A 142 3.22 -9.78 -11.84
N GLY A 143 2.45 -10.18 -10.84
CA GLY A 143 2.62 -9.70 -9.45
C GLY A 143 4.02 -9.99 -8.91
N GLY A 144 4.54 -11.20 -9.15
CA GLY A 144 5.89 -11.56 -8.74
C GLY A 144 6.98 -10.71 -9.41
N ARG A 145 6.81 -10.37 -10.70
CA ARG A 145 7.74 -9.47 -11.39
C ARG A 145 7.68 -8.04 -10.83
N MET A 146 6.48 -7.53 -10.53
CA MET A 146 6.32 -6.22 -9.91
C MET A 146 6.97 -6.18 -8.53
N LEU A 147 6.66 -7.17 -7.69
CA LEU A 147 7.27 -7.29 -6.36
C LEU A 147 8.79 -7.37 -6.45
N GLY A 148 9.32 -8.23 -7.34
CA GLY A 148 10.77 -8.34 -7.59
C GLY A 148 11.40 -7.02 -7.98
N THR A 149 10.76 -6.24 -8.88
CA THR A 149 11.26 -4.90 -9.27
C THR A 149 11.45 -3.97 -8.08
N LEU A 150 10.48 -3.94 -7.14
CA LEU A 150 10.59 -3.12 -5.94
C LEU A 150 11.66 -3.65 -4.98
N LEU A 151 11.66 -4.97 -4.72
CA LEU A 151 12.63 -5.59 -3.80
C LEU A 151 14.07 -5.38 -4.26
N ASP A 152 14.33 -5.53 -5.56
CA ASP A 152 15.65 -5.26 -6.17
C ASP A 152 16.04 -3.78 -5.99
N ALA A 153 15.10 -2.85 -6.17
CA ALA A 153 15.36 -1.43 -5.99
C ALA A 153 15.65 -1.06 -4.52
N LEU A 154 14.90 -1.63 -3.56
CA LEU A 154 15.12 -1.41 -2.14
C LEU A 154 16.48 -2.00 -1.69
N SER A 155 16.81 -3.20 -2.14
CA SER A 155 18.11 -3.84 -1.88
C SER A 155 19.26 -3.02 -2.48
N ALA A 156 19.14 -2.57 -3.72
CA ALA A 156 20.14 -1.73 -4.38
C ALA A 156 20.33 -0.37 -3.68
N ALA A 157 19.28 0.14 -3.02
CA ALA A 157 19.34 1.35 -2.18
C ALA A 157 19.87 1.09 -0.77
N GLY A 158 20.24 -0.16 -0.43
CA GLY A 158 20.87 -0.53 0.82
C GLY A 158 19.90 -0.87 1.96
N SER A 159 18.63 -1.12 1.69
CA SER A 159 17.71 -1.61 2.72
C SER A 159 18.09 -3.01 3.16
N PRO A 160 18.23 -3.28 4.49
CA PRO A 160 18.49 -4.63 4.99
C PRO A 160 17.25 -5.53 4.98
N GLY A 161 16.04 -4.94 4.95
CA GLY A 161 14.81 -5.69 5.03
C GLY A 161 13.55 -4.86 4.79
N VAL A 162 12.48 -5.55 4.47
CA VAL A 162 11.18 -4.95 4.14
C VAL A 162 10.07 -5.63 4.94
N HIS A 163 9.05 -4.85 5.32
CA HIS A 163 7.83 -5.36 5.94
C HIS A 163 6.59 -4.93 5.14
N LEU A 164 5.48 -5.57 5.42
CA LEU A 164 4.16 -5.20 4.94
C LEU A 164 3.10 -5.59 5.97
N GLY A 165 1.93 -4.98 5.90
CA GLY A 165 0.72 -5.39 6.58
C GLY A 165 -0.24 -6.06 5.59
N VAL A 166 -0.92 -7.11 6.03
CA VAL A 166 -1.96 -7.78 5.26
C VAL A 166 -3.09 -8.22 6.19
N SER A 167 -4.34 -8.12 5.72
CA SER A 167 -5.48 -8.66 6.46
C SER A 167 -5.32 -10.17 6.68
N PRO A 168 -5.50 -10.67 7.91
CA PRO A 168 -5.47 -12.12 8.18
C PRO A 168 -6.51 -12.91 7.38
N ALA A 169 -7.58 -12.26 6.91
CA ALA A 169 -8.61 -12.87 6.06
C ALA A 169 -8.15 -13.02 4.59
N ASN A 170 -7.15 -12.25 4.15
CA ASN A 170 -6.64 -12.32 2.78
C ASN A 170 -5.62 -13.46 2.61
N LEU A 171 -6.09 -14.71 2.74
CA LEU A 171 -5.25 -15.91 2.64
C LEU A 171 -4.50 -16.01 1.30
N ARG A 172 -5.07 -15.42 0.24
CA ARG A 172 -4.44 -15.40 -1.08
C ARG A 172 -3.19 -14.51 -1.09
N ALA A 173 -3.28 -13.32 -0.52
CA ALA A 173 -2.13 -12.41 -0.41
C ALA A 173 -1.07 -13.00 0.51
N ILE A 174 -1.45 -13.60 1.64
CA ILE A 174 -0.53 -14.28 2.57
C ILE A 174 0.25 -15.36 1.82
N GLY A 175 -0.42 -16.28 1.12
CA GLY A 175 0.24 -17.33 0.34
C GLY A 175 1.14 -16.79 -0.79
N PHE A 176 0.76 -15.65 -1.40
CA PHE A 176 1.61 -14.96 -2.37
C PHE A 176 2.91 -14.45 -1.70
N TYR A 177 2.82 -13.78 -0.55
CA TYR A 177 3.99 -13.27 0.15
C TYR A 177 4.89 -14.40 0.68
N GLU A 178 4.32 -15.47 1.23
CA GLU A 178 5.07 -16.67 1.65
C GLU A 178 5.86 -17.29 0.49
N HIS A 179 5.25 -17.39 -0.71
CA HIS A 179 5.95 -17.84 -1.92
C HIS A 179 7.18 -16.97 -2.23
N PHE A 180 7.13 -15.67 -1.93
CA PHE A 180 8.24 -14.73 -2.07
C PHE A 180 9.10 -14.62 -0.80
N ARG A 181 9.04 -15.62 0.10
CA ARG A 181 9.87 -15.72 1.30
C ARG A 181 9.64 -14.64 2.35
N PHE A 182 8.45 -14.06 2.38
CA PHE A 182 8.03 -13.31 3.55
C PHE A 182 7.60 -14.28 4.64
N ALA A 183 7.89 -13.95 5.89
CA ALA A 183 7.46 -14.67 7.07
C ALA A 183 6.63 -13.78 7.98
N ALA A 184 5.68 -14.37 8.69
CA ALA A 184 4.88 -13.65 9.68
C ALA A 184 5.77 -13.13 10.83
N GLU A 185 5.49 -11.90 11.30
CA GLU A 185 6.11 -11.29 12.49
C GLU A 185 5.05 -11.07 13.58
N PRO A 186 4.82 -12.05 14.44
CA PRO A 186 3.73 -11.99 15.42
C PRO A 186 3.85 -10.85 16.42
N SER A 187 5.08 -10.41 16.74
CA SER A 187 5.31 -9.34 17.73
C SER A 187 4.89 -7.96 17.22
N ALA A 188 4.73 -7.80 15.91
CA ALA A 188 4.27 -6.57 15.26
C ALA A 188 2.85 -6.68 14.67
N SER A 189 2.20 -7.85 14.79
CA SER A 189 0.86 -8.14 14.27
C SER A 189 -0.23 -7.82 15.30
N SER A 190 -1.46 -7.63 14.82
CA SER A 190 -2.67 -7.45 15.63
C SER A 190 -3.76 -8.46 15.23
N ALA A 191 -4.96 -8.30 15.78
CA ALA A 191 -6.11 -9.11 15.36
C ALA A 191 -6.54 -8.80 13.92
N ASP A 192 -6.34 -7.55 13.48
CA ASP A 192 -6.83 -7.05 12.20
C ASP A 192 -5.71 -6.94 11.14
N GLU A 193 -4.45 -7.08 11.54
CA GLU A 193 -3.31 -6.99 10.63
C GLU A 193 -2.23 -8.02 10.94
N LEU A 194 -1.91 -8.85 9.97
CA LEU A 194 -0.72 -9.70 9.97
C LEU A 194 0.45 -8.92 9.36
N VAL A 195 1.48 -8.67 10.16
CA VAL A 195 2.73 -8.10 9.65
C VAL A 195 3.60 -9.23 9.11
N MET A 196 4.09 -9.04 7.89
CA MET A 196 5.04 -9.98 7.26
C MET A 196 6.34 -9.27 6.92
N ILE A 197 7.45 -9.97 7.09
CA ILE A 197 8.81 -9.45 6.97
C ILE A 197 9.66 -10.28 6.02
N ARG A 198 10.63 -9.63 5.39
CA ARG A 198 11.63 -10.28 4.54
C ARG A 198 12.97 -9.55 4.60
N ALA A 199 14.10 -10.25 4.80
CA ALA A 199 15.45 -9.74 4.59
C ALA A 199 15.71 -9.54 3.07
N LEU A 200 16.47 -8.49 2.71
CA LEU A 200 16.82 -8.12 1.34
C LEU A 200 18.28 -8.38 1.01
#